data_38b514ce211b0dd08679576749b47c37
#
_entry.id   38b514ce211b0dd08679576749b47c37
#
_cell.length_a   1.000
_cell.length_b   1.000
_cell.length_c   1.000
_cell.angle_alpha   90.00
_cell.angle_beta   90.00
_cell.angle_gamma   90.00
#
_symmetry.space_group_name_H-M   'P 1'
#
loop_
_entity.id
_entity.type
_entity.pdbx_description
1 polymer ?
#
loop_
_entity_poly.entity_id
_entity_poly.type
_entity_poly.pdbx_seq_one_letter_code
_entity_poly.pdbx_strand_id
1 'polypeptide(L)'
;MGINFSRLLTLKYGNSISNYLNTKYSVVSVGRVMTCVLGMVVRREREIREFVETPFYRVLSTIGEKGATFEGEWRAVKGSKWFESFDLYKENGFKEKEKAEELIRFLSNSESDASQPLTCQIVSIEKKKEKKNPPLLFNLAEIQNECSKRFKISPDETLRIIQELYEKKLVTYPRTDARVLSTAVAKEIHKNLNGLMQYEPAKPYLQDIVKFGSHKGLEKTRYVNDKQITDHYAIIPTGQGMGALKGLPNLSQRVYDVIVRRFLSIFYPPAVYQKVSIVTKIKEESFFSSFKVLAEEGYLKVTGVPGRKNDNNDNNDNTDSRADSTEDKDTDAAFFARIQSLKKGMTLSVQSLDIKEGKTSPPKRYNSGSL
;
A
#
# COMPACT_ATOMS: atom_id res chain seq x y z
N MET A 1 3.15 34.45 -23.33
CA MET A 1 2.37 33.52 -24.17
C MET A 1 1.11 32.99 -23.47
N GLY A 2 1.17 32.37 -22.30
CA GLY A 2 0.01 31.75 -21.63
C GLY A 2 -1.23 32.65 -21.46
N ILE A 3 -1.04 33.89 -21.03
CA ILE A 3 -2.13 34.85 -20.83
C ILE A 3 -2.88 35.13 -22.16
N ASN A 4 -2.15 35.31 -23.26
CA ASN A 4 -2.75 35.59 -24.57
C ASN A 4 -3.54 34.39 -25.10
N PHE A 5 -3.01 33.16 -24.93
CA PHE A 5 -3.74 31.95 -25.29
C PHE A 5 -4.99 31.73 -24.43
N SER A 6 -4.90 31.92 -23.11
CA SER A 6 -6.05 31.85 -22.22
C SER A 6 -7.15 32.81 -22.63
N ARG A 7 -6.77 34.06 -22.97
CA ARG A 7 -7.70 35.08 -23.41
C ARG A 7 -8.37 34.74 -24.75
N LEU A 8 -7.57 34.29 -25.72
CA LEU A 8 -8.07 33.90 -27.05
C LEU A 8 -9.04 32.72 -26.95
N LEU A 9 -8.67 31.68 -26.21
CA LEU A 9 -9.52 30.47 -26.03
C LEU A 9 -10.80 30.80 -25.24
N THR A 10 -10.70 31.64 -24.23
CA THR A 10 -11.90 32.10 -23.47
C THR A 10 -12.86 32.86 -24.38
N LEU A 11 -12.36 33.77 -25.22
CA LEU A 11 -13.19 34.51 -26.19
C LEU A 11 -13.81 33.59 -27.23
N LYS A 12 -13.07 32.59 -27.71
CA LYS A 12 -13.53 31.69 -28.79
C LYS A 12 -14.47 30.59 -28.27
N TYR A 13 -14.22 30.02 -27.12
CA TYR A 13 -14.90 28.83 -26.62
C TYR A 13 -15.62 29.03 -25.29
N GLY A 14 -15.36 30.12 -24.56
CA GLY A 14 -15.91 30.34 -23.22
C GLY A 14 -17.43 30.27 -23.17
N ASN A 15 -18.13 30.86 -24.15
CA ASN A 15 -19.59 30.83 -24.20
C ASN A 15 -20.13 29.39 -24.44
N SER A 16 -19.52 28.63 -25.35
CA SER A 16 -19.94 27.25 -25.62
C SER A 16 -19.74 26.36 -24.39
N ILE A 17 -18.62 26.55 -23.68
CA ILE A 17 -18.32 25.83 -22.45
C ILE A 17 -19.27 26.24 -21.34
N SER A 18 -19.54 27.53 -21.19
CA SER A 18 -20.50 28.05 -20.20
C SER A 18 -21.91 27.48 -20.40
N ASN A 19 -22.38 27.42 -21.64
CA ASN A 19 -23.67 26.83 -21.98
C ASN A 19 -23.69 25.32 -21.68
N TYR A 20 -22.63 24.59 -22.01
CA TYR A 20 -22.53 23.16 -21.73
C TYR A 20 -22.52 22.86 -20.22
N LEU A 21 -21.77 23.66 -19.44
CA LEU A 21 -21.64 23.52 -17.98
C LEU A 21 -22.77 24.18 -17.20
N ASN A 22 -23.71 24.87 -17.87
CA ASN A 22 -24.78 25.63 -17.25
C ASN A 22 -24.28 26.69 -16.23
N THR A 23 -23.17 27.39 -16.58
CA THR A 23 -22.54 28.41 -15.77
C THR A 23 -22.62 29.80 -16.45
N LYS A 24 -22.59 30.86 -15.65
CA LYS A 24 -22.66 32.23 -16.21
C LYS A 24 -21.43 32.62 -17.04
N TYR A 25 -20.27 32.13 -16.68
CA TYR A 25 -19.01 32.48 -17.36
C TYR A 25 -17.94 31.41 -17.09
N SER A 26 -17.29 30.94 -18.15
CA SER A 26 -16.20 29.96 -18.07
C SER A 26 -14.93 30.52 -18.68
N VAL A 27 -13.86 30.61 -17.90
CA VAL A 27 -12.53 31.01 -18.33
C VAL A 27 -11.74 29.77 -18.75
N VAL A 28 -11.18 29.78 -19.94
CA VAL A 28 -10.28 28.73 -20.42
C VAL A 28 -8.85 29.14 -20.07
N SER A 29 -8.31 28.59 -19.01
CA SER A 29 -6.94 28.85 -18.61
C SER A 29 -5.96 27.92 -19.31
N VAL A 30 -4.86 28.47 -19.81
CA VAL A 30 -3.75 27.71 -20.42
C VAL A 30 -2.49 27.92 -19.62
N GLY A 31 -1.95 26.85 -19.08
CA GLY A 31 -0.70 26.84 -18.34
C GLY A 31 0.10 25.58 -18.63
N ARG A 32 1.41 25.65 -18.61
CA ARG A 32 2.30 24.53 -18.93
C ARG A 32 1.96 23.28 -18.08
N VAL A 33 1.84 23.45 -16.78
CA VAL A 33 1.53 22.34 -15.86
C VAL A 33 0.08 21.88 -16.04
N MET A 34 -0.89 22.79 -16.04
CA MET A 34 -2.31 22.46 -16.22
C MET A 34 -2.58 21.70 -17.53
N THR A 35 -1.98 22.11 -18.62
CA THR A 35 -2.16 21.44 -19.91
C THR A 35 -1.58 20.04 -19.92
N CYS A 36 -0.41 19.83 -19.28
CA CYS A 36 0.18 18.50 -19.12
C CYS A 36 -0.69 17.61 -18.23
N VAL A 37 -1.14 18.10 -17.09
CA VAL A 37 -2.02 17.37 -16.17
C VAL A 37 -3.34 16.99 -16.84
N LEU A 38 -3.98 17.95 -17.53
CA LEU A 38 -5.19 17.67 -18.30
C LEU A 38 -4.93 16.61 -19.38
N GLY A 39 -3.82 16.68 -20.09
CA GLY A 39 -3.42 15.67 -21.07
C GLY A 39 -3.25 14.28 -20.46
N MET A 40 -2.68 14.18 -19.26
CA MET A 40 -2.57 12.91 -18.53
C MET A 40 -3.95 12.36 -18.15
N VAL A 41 -4.85 13.20 -17.63
CA VAL A 41 -6.21 12.78 -17.24
C VAL A 41 -6.99 12.32 -18.47
N VAL A 42 -6.97 13.10 -19.58
CA VAL A 42 -7.66 12.74 -20.84
C VAL A 42 -7.12 11.42 -21.39
N ARG A 43 -5.79 11.21 -21.37
CA ARG A 43 -5.20 9.94 -21.81
C ARG A 43 -5.69 8.78 -20.95
N ARG A 44 -5.70 8.93 -19.63
CA ARG A 44 -6.19 7.92 -18.70
C ARG A 44 -7.67 7.60 -18.93
N GLU A 45 -8.51 8.59 -19.17
CA GLU A 45 -9.93 8.37 -19.47
C GLU A 45 -10.13 7.64 -20.81
N ARG A 46 -9.26 7.89 -21.81
CA ARG A 46 -9.24 7.11 -23.06
C ARG A 46 -8.82 5.67 -22.81
N GLU A 47 -7.72 5.44 -22.07
CA GLU A 47 -7.26 4.10 -21.68
C GLU A 47 -8.36 3.30 -20.97
N ILE A 48 -9.13 3.95 -20.09
CA ILE A 48 -10.25 3.32 -19.38
C ILE A 48 -11.41 3.02 -20.33
N ARG A 49 -11.75 3.95 -21.21
CA ARG A 49 -12.89 3.82 -22.14
C ARG A 49 -12.64 2.81 -23.25
N GLU A 50 -11.40 2.73 -23.72
CA GLU A 50 -10.97 1.82 -24.80
C GLU A 50 -10.51 0.46 -24.24
N PHE A 51 -10.52 0.29 -22.93
CA PHE A 51 -10.08 -0.94 -22.30
C PHE A 51 -11.04 -2.09 -22.62
N VAL A 52 -10.46 -3.19 -23.11
CA VAL A 52 -11.18 -4.44 -23.37
C VAL A 52 -10.88 -5.41 -22.21
N GLU A 53 -11.91 -5.72 -21.46
CA GLU A 53 -11.82 -6.72 -20.38
C GLU A 53 -11.52 -8.09 -20.99
N THR A 54 -10.42 -8.71 -20.56
CA THR A 54 -10.00 -10.03 -21.01
C THR A 54 -10.07 -11.01 -19.86
N PRO A 55 -10.82 -12.12 -19.98
CA PRO A 55 -10.81 -13.17 -18.98
C PRO A 55 -9.46 -13.91 -19.00
N PHE A 56 -9.08 -14.46 -17.85
CA PHE A 56 -7.96 -15.38 -17.73
C PHE A 56 -8.23 -16.42 -16.64
N TYR A 57 -7.63 -17.59 -16.77
CA TYR A 57 -7.90 -18.73 -15.94
C TYR A 57 -6.63 -19.21 -15.26
N ARG A 58 -6.59 -19.12 -13.93
CA ARG A 58 -5.47 -19.58 -13.10
C ARG A 58 -5.79 -20.94 -12.51
N VAL A 59 -4.80 -21.80 -12.43
CA VAL A 59 -4.93 -23.10 -11.76
C VAL A 59 -4.32 -23.02 -10.38
N LEU A 60 -5.12 -23.35 -9.37
CA LEU A 60 -4.74 -23.39 -7.97
C LEU A 60 -4.75 -24.85 -7.49
N SER A 61 -3.78 -25.19 -6.66
CA SER A 61 -3.74 -26.48 -5.94
C SER A 61 -3.98 -26.25 -4.46
N THR A 62 -4.84 -27.06 -3.84
CA THR A 62 -4.97 -27.14 -2.39
C THR A 62 -4.10 -28.26 -1.87
N ILE A 63 -3.06 -27.94 -1.11
CA ILE A 63 -1.98 -28.84 -0.71
C ILE A 63 -1.98 -29.02 0.80
N GLY A 64 -1.79 -30.22 1.28
CA GLY A 64 -1.67 -30.58 2.69
C GLY A 64 -2.74 -31.51 3.21
N GLU A 65 -2.77 -31.76 4.51
CA GLU A 65 -3.76 -32.62 5.17
C GLU A 65 -5.00 -31.82 5.60
N LYS A 66 -6.14 -32.53 5.77
CA LYS A 66 -7.39 -31.91 6.27
C LYS A 66 -7.12 -31.12 7.56
N GLY A 67 -7.50 -29.83 7.54
CA GLY A 67 -7.30 -28.89 8.66
C GLY A 67 -6.00 -28.10 8.63
N ALA A 68 -5.10 -28.35 7.65
CA ALA A 68 -3.87 -27.59 7.46
C ALA A 68 -3.43 -27.56 6.00
N THR A 69 -4.32 -27.13 5.15
CA THR A 69 -4.06 -26.97 3.70
C THR A 69 -3.62 -25.54 3.37
N PHE A 70 -2.85 -25.42 2.29
CA PHE A 70 -2.48 -24.14 1.70
C PHE A 70 -2.66 -24.17 0.19
N GLU A 71 -2.83 -23.00 -0.40
CA GLU A 71 -2.98 -22.85 -1.85
C GLU A 71 -1.62 -22.66 -2.51
N GLY A 72 -1.42 -23.35 -3.64
CA GLY A 72 -0.32 -23.12 -4.56
C GLY A 72 -0.86 -22.66 -5.90
N GLU A 73 -0.34 -21.58 -6.46
CA GLU A 73 -0.70 -21.07 -7.78
C GLU A 73 0.27 -21.62 -8.82
N TRP A 74 -0.28 -22.25 -9.86
CA TRP A 74 0.52 -22.76 -10.98
C TRP A 74 1.15 -21.61 -11.77
N ARG A 75 2.40 -21.83 -12.25
CA ARG A 75 3.08 -20.93 -13.17
C ARG A 75 3.85 -21.73 -14.21
N ALA A 76 3.74 -21.29 -15.46
CA ALA A 76 4.50 -21.83 -16.57
C ALA A 76 5.95 -21.33 -16.53
N VAL A 77 6.77 -21.97 -15.73
CA VAL A 77 8.20 -21.70 -15.63
C VAL A 77 9.01 -22.67 -16.50
N LYS A 78 10.30 -22.40 -16.68
CA LYS A 78 11.20 -23.27 -17.46
C LYS A 78 11.10 -24.73 -16.98
N GLY A 79 10.77 -25.63 -17.91
CA GLY A 79 10.52 -27.05 -17.65
C GLY A 79 9.02 -27.41 -17.59
N SER A 80 8.11 -26.45 -17.61
CA SER A 80 6.68 -26.67 -17.80
C SER A 80 6.38 -26.99 -19.27
N LYS A 81 5.40 -27.88 -19.51
CA LYS A 81 4.87 -28.17 -20.84
C LYS A 81 4.34 -26.91 -21.54
N TRP A 82 3.84 -25.95 -20.78
CA TRP A 82 3.25 -24.70 -21.27
C TRP A 82 4.20 -23.49 -21.18
N PHE A 83 5.49 -23.70 -20.92
CA PHE A 83 6.46 -22.58 -20.86
C PHE A 83 6.50 -21.84 -22.21
N GLU A 84 6.31 -20.50 -22.17
CA GLU A 84 6.23 -19.61 -23.34
C GLU A 84 5.12 -19.95 -24.35
N SER A 85 4.07 -20.67 -23.94
CA SER A 85 2.94 -21.00 -24.81
C SER A 85 2.12 -19.76 -25.16
N PHE A 86 1.63 -19.69 -26.39
CA PHE A 86 0.68 -18.66 -26.86
C PHE A 86 -0.69 -18.74 -26.17
N ASP A 87 -1.03 -19.88 -25.56
CA ASP A 87 -2.27 -20.08 -24.79
C ASP A 87 -2.29 -19.30 -23.47
N LEU A 88 -1.12 -18.81 -23.05
CA LEU A 88 -0.99 -18.05 -21.80
C LEU A 88 -1.33 -16.58 -21.96
N TYR A 89 -2.08 -16.05 -21.01
CA TYR A 89 -2.24 -14.60 -20.80
C TYR A 89 -0.96 -14.01 -20.15
N LYS A 90 -0.47 -14.70 -19.11
CA LYS A 90 0.79 -14.47 -18.41
C LYS A 90 1.30 -15.85 -17.93
N GLU A 91 2.48 -15.89 -17.32
CA GLU A 91 3.06 -17.11 -16.78
C GLU A 91 2.15 -17.91 -15.83
N ASN A 92 1.14 -17.29 -15.22
CA ASN A 92 0.24 -17.85 -14.22
C ASN A 92 -1.22 -17.97 -14.65
N GLY A 93 -1.52 -17.82 -15.92
CA GLY A 93 -2.92 -17.90 -16.37
C GLY A 93 -3.09 -18.16 -17.85
N PHE A 94 -4.07 -18.97 -18.18
CA PHE A 94 -4.49 -19.28 -19.55
C PHE A 94 -5.48 -18.24 -20.06
N LYS A 95 -5.54 -18.05 -21.39
CA LYS A 95 -6.54 -17.23 -22.08
C LYS A 95 -7.90 -17.91 -22.13
N GLU A 96 -7.91 -19.25 -22.21
CA GLU A 96 -9.10 -20.08 -22.38
C GLU A 96 -9.22 -21.08 -21.22
N LYS A 97 -10.46 -21.35 -20.80
CA LYS A 97 -10.75 -22.25 -19.69
C LYS A 97 -10.39 -23.70 -20.01
N GLU A 98 -10.61 -24.11 -21.25
CA GLU A 98 -10.34 -25.42 -21.78
C GLU A 98 -8.85 -25.81 -21.62
N LYS A 99 -7.95 -24.83 -21.74
CA LYS A 99 -6.50 -25.03 -21.55
C LYS A 99 -6.14 -25.22 -20.08
N ALA A 100 -6.82 -24.52 -19.17
CA ALA A 100 -6.68 -24.76 -17.74
C ALA A 100 -7.22 -26.15 -17.34
N GLU A 101 -8.32 -26.58 -17.94
CA GLU A 101 -8.86 -27.94 -17.76
C GLU A 101 -7.93 -29.03 -18.34
N GLU A 102 -7.27 -28.75 -19.47
CA GLU A 102 -6.26 -29.63 -20.05
C GLU A 102 -5.10 -29.85 -19.08
N LEU A 103 -4.60 -28.76 -18.44
CA LEU A 103 -3.57 -28.87 -17.42
C LEU A 103 -4.03 -29.74 -16.24
N ILE A 104 -5.23 -29.50 -15.71
CA ILE A 104 -5.76 -30.31 -14.60
C ILE A 104 -5.87 -31.79 -14.98
N ARG A 105 -6.40 -32.07 -16.16
CA ARG A 105 -6.47 -33.46 -16.67
C ARG A 105 -5.08 -34.09 -16.79
N PHE A 106 -4.11 -33.36 -17.32
CA PHE A 106 -2.71 -33.83 -17.41
C PHE A 106 -2.12 -34.16 -16.04
N LEU A 107 -2.40 -33.33 -15.03
CA LEU A 107 -1.90 -33.55 -13.68
C LEU A 107 -2.59 -34.71 -12.97
N SER A 108 -3.90 -34.84 -13.16
CA SER A 108 -4.75 -35.84 -12.50
C SER A 108 -4.62 -37.25 -13.12
N ASN A 109 -4.24 -37.35 -14.40
CA ASN A 109 -4.02 -38.66 -15.06
C ASN A 109 -2.69 -39.24 -14.57
N SER A 110 -2.73 -40.06 -13.51
CA SER A 110 -1.60 -40.90 -13.15
C SER A 110 -1.63 -42.14 -14.05
N GLU A 111 -0.48 -42.49 -14.64
CA GLU A 111 -0.28 -43.72 -15.43
C GLU A 111 -0.34 -45.01 -14.57
N SER A 112 -0.48 -44.83 -13.24
CA SER A 112 -0.56 -45.96 -12.29
C SER A 112 -1.74 -45.74 -11.34
N ASP A 113 -2.72 -46.65 -11.42
CA ASP A 113 -3.86 -46.85 -10.51
C ASP A 113 -4.64 -45.59 -10.06
N ALA A 114 -5.90 -45.49 -10.50
CA ALA A 114 -6.84 -44.43 -10.13
C ALA A 114 -7.17 -44.37 -8.61
N SER A 115 -6.56 -45.23 -7.80
CA SER A 115 -6.76 -45.30 -6.33
C SER A 115 -5.74 -44.53 -5.51
N GLN A 116 -4.63 -44.02 -6.10
CA GLN A 116 -3.62 -43.30 -5.33
C GLN A 116 -3.93 -41.79 -5.28
N PRO A 117 -3.87 -41.18 -4.08
CA PRO A 117 -4.08 -39.76 -3.94
C PRO A 117 -2.99 -38.97 -4.67
N LEU A 118 -3.41 -37.88 -5.35
CA LEU A 118 -2.48 -36.96 -6.02
C LEU A 118 -1.53 -36.37 -5.01
N THR A 119 -0.23 -36.41 -5.30
CA THR A 119 0.80 -35.86 -4.41
C THR A 119 1.67 -34.83 -5.11
N CYS A 120 2.25 -33.94 -4.35
CA CYS A 120 3.25 -32.97 -4.82
C CYS A 120 4.51 -33.05 -3.98
N GLN A 121 5.66 -32.72 -4.56
CA GLN A 121 6.93 -32.66 -3.85
C GLN A 121 7.38 -31.21 -3.65
N ILE A 122 7.87 -30.85 -2.46
CA ILE A 122 8.48 -29.55 -2.20
C ILE A 122 9.88 -29.54 -2.86
N VAL A 123 10.04 -28.77 -3.92
CA VAL A 123 11.32 -28.64 -4.64
C VAL A 123 12.15 -27.46 -4.13
N SER A 124 11.50 -26.43 -3.61
CA SER A 124 12.18 -25.27 -3.02
C SER A 124 11.37 -24.72 -1.85
N ILE A 125 12.08 -24.34 -0.81
CA ILE A 125 11.53 -23.59 0.31
C ILE A 125 12.51 -22.50 0.72
N GLU A 126 12.05 -21.26 0.73
CA GLU A 126 12.85 -20.09 1.07
C GLU A 126 12.21 -19.37 2.26
N LYS A 127 13.00 -19.17 3.31
CA LYS A 127 12.59 -18.49 4.55
C LYS A 127 13.40 -17.21 4.68
N LYS A 128 12.71 -16.06 4.65
CA LYS A 128 13.36 -14.75 4.75
C LYS A 128 12.75 -13.91 5.87
N LYS A 129 13.59 -13.13 6.54
CA LYS A 129 13.13 -12.03 7.39
C LYS A 129 13.16 -10.74 6.59
N GLU A 130 12.02 -10.10 6.45
CA GLU A 130 11.87 -8.81 5.78
C GLU A 130 11.69 -7.72 6.83
N LYS A 131 12.60 -6.75 6.85
CA LYS A 131 12.52 -5.59 7.74
C LYS A 131 11.87 -4.43 6.98
N LYS A 132 10.77 -3.89 7.50
CA LYS A 132 10.10 -2.72 6.95
C LYS A 132 10.31 -1.53 7.87
N ASN A 133 11.13 -0.59 7.43
CA ASN A 133 11.40 0.64 8.19
C ASN A 133 10.15 1.52 8.30
N PRO A 134 10.03 2.33 9.36
CA PRO A 134 9.04 3.39 9.42
C PRO A 134 9.11 4.28 8.16
N PRO A 135 7.97 4.70 7.60
CA PRO A 135 7.97 5.60 6.45
C PRO A 135 8.60 6.96 6.81
N LEU A 136 9.07 7.68 5.80
CA LEU A 136 9.54 9.05 6.01
C LEU A 136 8.40 9.93 6.55
N LEU A 137 8.76 11.07 7.13
CA LEU A 137 7.82 12.05 7.64
C LEU A 137 6.91 12.61 6.55
N PHE A 138 5.89 13.35 6.95
CA PHE A 138 4.98 13.96 5.99
C PHE A 138 5.55 15.24 5.38
N ASN A 139 5.42 15.37 4.08
CA ASN A 139 5.30 16.63 3.36
C ASN A 139 3.82 16.90 3.04
N LEU A 140 3.52 18.00 2.36
CA LEU A 140 2.15 18.36 2.04
C LEU A 140 1.45 17.30 1.19
N ALA A 141 2.09 16.83 0.12
CA ALA A 141 1.49 15.84 -0.79
C ALA A 141 1.17 14.51 -0.10
N GLU A 142 2.08 14.03 0.75
CA GLU A 142 1.90 12.77 1.48
C GLU A 142 0.77 12.85 2.52
N ILE A 143 0.67 13.95 3.26
CA ILE A 143 -0.41 14.09 4.24
C ILE A 143 -1.76 14.27 3.56
N GLN A 144 -1.83 14.98 2.42
CA GLN A 144 -3.04 15.09 1.61
C GLN A 144 -3.49 13.72 1.10
N ASN A 145 -2.56 12.89 0.61
CA ASN A 145 -2.85 11.52 0.17
C ASN A 145 -3.35 10.65 1.34
N GLU A 146 -2.71 10.74 2.50
CA GLU A 146 -3.11 9.98 3.68
C GLU A 146 -4.51 10.39 4.18
N CYS A 147 -4.80 11.69 4.25
CA CYS A 147 -6.11 12.22 4.63
C CYS A 147 -7.20 11.86 3.61
N SER A 148 -6.90 11.91 2.33
CA SER A 148 -7.82 11.47 1.27
C SER A 148 -8.18 9.99 1.42
N LYS A 149 -7.21 9.14 1.74
CA LYS A 149 -7.46 7.70 1.97
C LYS A 149 -8.28 7.44 3.22
N ARG A 150 -7.90 8.05 4.36
CA ARG A 150 -8.50 7.78 5.67
C ARG A 150 -9.83 8.48 5.89
N PHE A 151 -9.91 9.75 5.47
CA PHE A 151 -11.03 10.64 5.83
C PHE A 151 -11.87 11.03 4.63
N LYS A 152 -11.49 10.64 3.40
CA LYS A 152 -12.19 10.97 2.15
C LYS A 152 -12.35 12.47 1.91
N ILE A 153 -11.43 13.28 2.45
CA ILE A 153 -11.39 14.74 2.28
C ILE A 153 -10.49 15.14 1.11
N SER A 154 -10.75 16.33 0.57
CA SER A 154 -9.97 16.88 -0.54
C SER A 154 -8.59 17.37 -0.09
N PRO A 155 -7.62 17.52 -1.01
CA PRO A 155 -6.33 18.13 -0.72
C PRO A 155 -6.45 19.54 -0.19
N ASP A 156 -7.38 20.35 -0.72
CA ASP A 156 -7.58 21.74 -0.28
C ASP A 156 -8.13 21.79 1.15
N GLU A 157 -9.06 20.91 1.49
CA GLU A 157 -9.57 20.79 2.86
C GLU A 157 -8.47 20.32 3.82
N THR A 158 -7.66 19.36 3.41
CA THR A 158 -6.49 18.91 4.19
C THR A 158 -5.53 20.06 4.43
N LEU A 159 -5.20 20.84 3.40
CA LEU A 159 -4.31 22.00 3.55
C LEU A 159 -4.91 23.03 4.52
N ARG A 160 -6.20 23.32 4.41
CA ARG A 160 -6.89 24.26 5.32
C ARG A 160 -6.78 23.80 6.77
N ILE A 161 -7.01 22.51 7.04
CA ILE A 161 -6.89 21.95 8.39
C ILE A 161 -5.45 22.07 8.92
N ILE A 162 -4.46 21.68 8.11
CA ILE A 162 -3.06 21.71 8.56
C ILE A 162 -2.58 23.16 8.73
N GLN A 163 -3.06 24.09 7.91
CA GLN A 163 -2.80 25.50 8.07
C GLN A 163 -3.36 26.03 9.41
N GLU A 164 -4.58 25.64 9.79
CA GLU A 164 -5.17 25.94 11.09
C GLU A 164 -4.33 25.37 12.24
N LEU A 165 -3.88 24.11 12.12
CA LEU A 165 -3.00 23.48 13.11
C LEU A 165 -1.67 24.24 13.24
N TYR A 166 -1.09 24.71 12.14
CA TYR A 166 0.14 25.51 12.13
C TYR A 166 -0.07 26.87 12.82
N GLU A 167 -1.13 27.60 12.51
CA GLU A 167 -1.45 28.90 13.12
C GLU A 167 -1.65 28.78 14.64
N LYS A 168 -2.15 27.64 15.10
CA LYS A 168 -2.25 27.31 16.53
C LYS A 168 -0.96 26.74 17.12
N LYS A 169 0.14 26.75 16.37
CA LYS A 169 1.47 26.26 16.78
C LYS A 169 1.53 24.77 17.10
N LEU A 170 0.57 23.96 16.62
CA LEU A 170 0.52 22.53 16.87
C LEU A 170 1.47 21.74 15.95
N VAL A 171 1.67 22.19 14.72
CA VAL A 171 2.54 21.56 13.73
C VAL A 171 3.49 22.58 13.10
N THR A 172 4.51 22.09 12.39
CA THR A 172 5.44 22.92 11.60
C THR A 172 4.81 23.39 10.30
N TYR A 173 5.49 24.24 9.55
CA TYR A 173 4.97 24.87 8.33
C TYR A 173 4.49 23.82 7.30
N PRO A 174 3.25 23.91 6.82
CA PRO A 174 2.64 22.83 6.04
C PRO A 174 3.07 22.78 4.57
N ARG A 175 3.48 23.90 3.97
CA ARG A 175 3.85 23.96 2.55
C ARG A 175 5.31 23.60 2.37
N THR A 176 5.63 22.33 2.51
CA THR A 176 6.97 21.79 2.35
C THR A 176 6.95 20.53 1.46
N ASP A 177 7.99 20.37 0.66
CA ASP A 177 8.25 19.16 -0.11
C ASP A 177 9.16 18.17 0.63
N ALA A 178 9.82 18.65 1.70
CA ALA A 178 10.75 17.83 2.48
C ALA A 178 10.01 16.78 3.33
N ARG A 179 10.57 15.58 3.38
CA ARG A 179 10.10 14.45 4.19
C ARG A 179 11.09 14.07 5.29
N VAL A 180 12.07 14.92 5.54
CA VAL A 180 13.16 14.72 6.48
C VAL A 180 13.31 15.95 7.38
N LEU A 181 14.07 15.78 8.47
CA LEU A 181 14.43 16.85 9.41
C LEU A 181 15.82 17.41 9.09
N SER A 182 16.08 18.62 9.53
CA SER A 182 17.45 19.15 9.56
C SER A 182 18.22 18.62 10.77
N THR A 183 19.53 18.63 10.68
CA THR A 183 20.43 18.28 11.78
C THR A 183 20.18 19.16 13.01
N ALA A 184 19.89 20.45 12.81
CA ALA A 184 19.58 21.37 13.88
C ALA A 184 18.30 20.97 14.64
N VAL A 185 17.22 20.65 13.91
CA VAL A 185 15.95 20.19 14.50
C VAL A 185 16.13 18.84 15.21
N ALA A 186 16.88 17.92 14.62
CA ALA A 186 17.12 16.60 15.19
C ALA A 186 17.81 16.67 16.55
N LYS A 187 18.75 17.59 16.75
CA LYS A 187 19.43 17.83 18.05
C LYS A 187 18.48 18.33 19.13
N GLU A 188 17.46 19.09 18.74
CA GLU A 188 16.49 19.70 19.65
C GLU A 188 15.18 18.90 19.78
N ILE A 189 15.10 17.70 19.15
CA ILE A 189 13.87 16.92 19.02
C ILE A 189 13.26 16.53 20.36
N HIS A 190 14.07 16.47 21.41
CA HIS A 190 13.63 16.21 22.77
C HIS A 190 12.61 17.25 23.28
N LYS A 191 12.67 18.50 22.80
CA LYS A 191 11.71 19.55 23.12
C LYS A 191 10.31 19.22 22.59
N ASN A 192 10.25 18.74 21.35
CA ASN A 192 9.00 18.32 20.72
C ASN A 192 8.39 17.13 21.46
N LEU A 193 9.21 16.13 21.80
CA LEU A 193 8.76 14.93 22.56
C LEU A 193 8.24 15.31 23.96
N ASN A 194 8.95 16.20 24.67
CA ASN A 194 8.53 16.66 25.99
C ASN A 194 7.19 17.42 25.94
N GLY A 195 7.02 18.30 24.93
CA GLY A 195 5.76 19.01 24.75
C GLY A 195 4.58 18.08 24.44
N LEU A 196 4.82 17.02 23.69
CA LEU A 196 3.82 16.01 23.37
C LEU A 196 3.38 15.14 24.56
N MET A 197 4.08 15.17 25.69
CA MET A 197 3.65 14.50 26.93
C MET A 197 2.29 14.99 27.45
N GLN A 198 1.84 16.17 27.00
CA GLN A 198 0.51 16.70 27.29
C GLN A 198 -0.60 16.10 26.42
N TYR A 199 -0.25 15.37 25.35
CA TYR A 199 -1.18 14.71 24.44
C TYR A 199 -1.39 13.24 24.88
N GLU A 200 -2.51 12.98 25.54
CA GLU A 200 -2.81 11.67 26.14
C GLU A 200 -2.61 10.48 25.19
N PRO A 201 -3.07 10.51 23.91
CA PRO A 201 -2.90 9.38 23.00
C PRO A 201 -1.44 9.05 22.66
N ALA A 202 -0.51 10.01 22.85
CA ALA A 202 0.91 9.82 22.58
C ALA A 202 1.71 9.32 23.77
N LYS A 203 1.20 9.47 25.01
CA LYS A 203 1.95 9.19 26.25
C LYS A 203 2.58 7.78 26.32
N PRO A 204 1.86 6.68 26.01
CA PRO A 204 2.45 5.35 26.08
C PRO A 204 3.67 5.20 25.16
N TYR A 205 3.59 5.79 23.98
CA TYR A 205 4.68 5.72 23.00
C TYR A 205 5.86 6.59 23.38
N LEU A 206 5.60 7.76 23.96
CA LEU A 206 6.64 8.67 24.45
C LEU A 206 7.40 8.07 25.63
N GLN A 207 6.70 7.37 26.52
CA GLN A 207 7.34 6.66 27.64
C GLN A 207 8.31 5.60 27.14
N ASP A 208 7.94 4.82 26.11
CA ASP A 208 8.82 3.85 25.47
C ASP A 208 10.05 4.55 24.85
N ILE A 209 9.84 5.63 24.09
CA ILE A 209 10.91 6.39 23.41
C ILE A 209 11.93 6.91 24.43
N VAL A 210 11.47 7.47 25.55
CA VAL A 210 12.33 7.99 26.61
C VAL A 210 13.05 6.86 27.32
N LYS A 211 12.35 5.80 27.69
CA LYS A 211 12.88 4.61 28.36
C LYS A 211 14.01 3.96 27.57
N PHE A 212 13.83 3.80 26.26
CA PHE A 212 14.84 3.17 25.39
C PHE A 212 15.87 4.16 24.84
N GLY A 213 15.66 5.47 25.05
CA GLY A 213 16.55 6.51 24.54
C GLY A 213 16.62 6.57 23.00
N SER A 214 15.60 6.07 22.31
CA SER A 214 15.61 5.91 20.85
C SER A 214 15.58 7.24 20.06
N HIS A 215 15.34 8.35 20.74
CA HIS A 215 15.47 9.70 20.18
C HIS A 215 16.93 10.18 20.09
N LYS A 216 17.85 9.53 20.82
CA LYS A 216 19.28 9.89 20.76
C LYS A 216 19.92 9.38 19.47
N GLY A 217 20.71 10.24 18.83
CA GLY A 217 21.36 9.89 17.57
C GLY A 217 20.46 9.93 16.34
N LEU A 218 19.30 10.60 16.43
CA LEU A 218 18.37 10.78 15.32
C LEU A 218 19.05 11.40 14.09
N GLU A 219 20.04 12.27 14.29
CA GLU A 219 20.80 12.92 13.25
C GLU A 219 21.59 11.96 12.33
N LYS A 220 21.84 10.73 12.80
CA LYS A 220 22.54 9.68 12.02
C LYS A 220 21.58 8.77 11.26
N THR A 221 20.29 9.03 11.31
CA THR A 221 19.27 8.19 10.68
C THR A 221 18.85 8.73 9.32
N ARG A 222 18.13 7.89 8.57
CA ARG A 222 17.54 8.27 7.26
C ARG A 222 16.51 9.39 7.36
N TYR A 223 16.07 9.78 8.55
CA TYR A 223 15.05 10.81 8.78
C TYR A 223 15.64 12.22 8.89
N VAL A 224 16.96 12.34 8.81
CA VAL A 224 17.69 13.62 8.85
C VAL A 224 18.57 13.75 7.62
N ASN A 225 18.35 14.82 6.85
CA ASN A 225 19.15 15.08 5.66
C ASN A 225 19.02 16.56 5.24
N ASP A 226 20.01 17.37 5.61
CA ASP A 226 20.02 18.81 5.30
C ASP A 226 20.00 19.09 3.78
N LYS A 227 20.57 18.19 2.96
CA LYS A 227 20.61 18.36 1.50
C LYS A 227 19.25 18.21 0.80
N GLN A 228 18.28 17.59 1.47
CA GLN A 228 16.90 17.40 0.96
C GLN A 228 15.94 18.50 1.45
N ILE A 229 16.44 19.51 2.13
CA ILE A 229 15.66 20.62 2.66
C ILE A 229 16.03 21.87 1.87
N THR A 230 15.02 22.49 1.23
CA THR A 230 15.19 23.77 0.57
C THR A 230 14.92 24.92 1.56
N ASP A 231 13.66 25.10 1.95
CA ASP A 231 13.23 26.18 2.84
C ASP A 231 12.71 25.66 4.18
N HIS A 232 11.97 24.56 4.16
CA HIS A 232 11.30 23.97 5.32
C HIS A 232 11.52 22.46 5.38
N TYR A 233 11.67 21.94 6.61
CA TYR A 233 11.71 20.50 6.86
C TYR A 233 10.29 19.92 6.94
N ALA A 234 10.18 18.61 7.14
CA ALA A 234 8.93 17.87 7.17
C ALA A 234 7.90 18.41 8.18
N ILE A 235 6.63 18.09 7.94
CA ILE A 235 5.53 18.41 8.85
C ILE A 235 5.61 17.47 10.06
N ILE A 236 5.86 18.07 11.23
CA ILE A 236 5.94 17.37 12.52
C ILE A 236 5.17 18.15 13.60
N PRO A 237 4.73 17.49 14.68
CA PRO A 237 4.17 18.19 15.83
C PRO A 237 5.27 19.00 16.53
N THR A 238 4.94 20.21 16.96
CA THR A 238 5.87 21.09 17.68
C THR A 238 5.98 20.78 19.16
N GLY A 239 4.98 20.12 19.74
CA GLY A 239 4.81 19.96 21.18
C GLY A 239 4.24 21.22 21.86
N GLN A 240 3.84 22.25 21.11
CA GLN A 240 3.24 23.49 21.62
C GLN A 240 1.75 23.54 21.25
N GLY A 241 1.04 24.54 21.77
CA GLY A 241 -0.35 24.80 21.39
C GLY A 241 -1.38 23.77 21.90
N MET A 242 -1.02 22.86 22.78
CA MET A 242 -1.88 21.75 23.24
C MET A 242 -3.22 22.21 23.83
N GLY A 243 -3.27 23.38 24.47
CA GLY A 243 -4.52 23.96 24.98
C GLY A 243 -5.56 24.26 23.89
N ALA A 244 -5.11 24.58 22.68
CA ALA A 244 -6.00 24.87 21.55
C ALA A 244 -6.58 23.59 20.91
N LEU A 245 -5.92 22.43 21.07
CA LEU A 245 -6.29 21.20 20.39
C LEU A 245 -7.71 20.71 20.75
N LYS A 246 -8.08 20.82 22.03
CA LYS A 246 -9.40 20.37 22.50
C LYS A 246 -10.58 21.17 21.91
N GLY A 247 -10.34 22.43 21.53
CA GLY A 247 -11.33 23.29 20.92
C GLY A 247 -11.48 23.14 19.40
N LEU A 248 -10.65 22.30 18.76
CA LEU A 248 -10.69 22.08 17.33
C LEU A 248 -11.77 21.06 16.93
N PRO A 249 -12.31 21.15 15.70
CA PRO A 249 -13.17 20.14 15.13
C PRO A 249 -12.57 18.72 15.25
N ASN A 250 -13.40 17.70 15.41
CA ASN A 250 -12.95 16.30 15.53
C ASN A 250 -12.03 15.90 14.37
N LEU A 251 -12.37 16.29 13.13
CA LEU A 251 -11.56 15.98 11.97
C LEU A 251 -10.15 16.60 12.07
N SER A 252 -10.02 17.85 12.54
CA SER A 252 -8.72 18.50 12.75
C SER A 252 -7.89 17.76 13.82
N GLN A 253 -8.53 17.30 14.89
CA GLN A 253 -7.87 16.49 15.92
C GLN A 253 -7.38 15.14 15.36
N ARG A 254 -8.18 14.48 14.52
CA ARG A 254 -7.80 13.21 13.85
C ARG A 254 -6.64 13.40 12.86
N VAL A 255 -6.62 14.50 12.12
CA VAL A 255 -5.48 14.84 11.23
C VAL A 255 -4.21 15.08 12.06
N TYR A 256 -4.34 15.79 13.19
CA TYR A 256 -3.23 15.98 14.12
C TYR A 256 -2.69 14.63 14.64
N ASP A 257 -3.56 13.70 15.05
CA ASP A 257 -3.15 12.37 15.52
C ASP A 257 -2.38 11.59 14.45
N VAL A 258 -2.78 11.68 13.20
CA VAL A 258 -2.06 11.06 12.06
C VAL A 258 -0.63 11.61 11.95
N ILE A 259 -0.46 12.94 12.11
CA ILE A 259 0.87 13.58 12.06
C ILE A 259 1.71 13.12 13.25
N VAL A 260 1.13 13.13 14.46
CA VAL A 260 1.81 12.69 15.69
C VAL A 260 2.26 11.23 15.56
N ARG A 261 1.39 10.32 15.15
CA ARG A 261 1.74 8.89 15.00
C ARG A 261 2.84 8.68 13.95
N ARG A 262 2.80 9.38 12.82
CA ARG A 262 3.86 9.33 11.82
C ARG A 262 5.19 9.81 12.42
N PHE A 263 5.17 10.90 13.16
CA PHE A 263 6.35 11.45 13.83
C PHE A 263 6.91 10.48 14.88
N LEU A 264 6.08 9.94 15.75
CA LEU A 264 6.52 9.00 16.79
C LEU A 264 7.05 7.68 16.20
N SER A 265 6.53 7.26 15.05
CA SER A 265 6.93 6.00 14.42
C SER A 265 8.42 5.93 14.07
N ILE A 266 9.08 7.07 13.75
CA ILE A 266 10.49 7.08 13.36
C ILE A 266 11.44 6.72 14.51
N PHE A 267 10.98 6.76 15.76
CA PHE A 267 11.75 6.40 16.94
C PHE A 267 11.61 4.92 17.32
N TYR A 268 10.80 4.15 16.58
CA TYR A 268 10.60 2.74 16.80
C TYR A 268 11.41 1.89 15.81
N PRO A 269 11.77 0.65 16.18
CA PRO A 269 12.47 -0.25 15.28
C PRO A 269 11.60 -0.60 14.06
N PRO A 270 12.22 -1.11 12.98
CA PRO A 270 11.49 -1.65 11.85
C PRO A 270 10.50 -2.74 12.26
N ALA A 271 9.37 -2.83 11.58
CA ALA A 271 8.53 -4.02 11.63
C ALA A 271 9.26 -5.19 10.95
N VAL A 272 9.24 -6.37 11.56
CA VAL A 272 9.87 -7.57 11.03
C VAL A 272 8.80 -8.56 10.61
N TYR A 273 8.82 -8.91 9.34
CA TYR A 273 7.98 -9.95 8.78
C TYR A 273 8.80 -11.22 8.53
N GLN A 274 8.21 -12.35 8.81
CA GLN A 274 8.71 -13.63 8.35
C GLN A 274 7.99 -14.00 7.07
N LYS A 275 8.73 -14.20 5.99
CA LYS A 275 8.22 -14.64 4.68
C LYS A 275 8.71 -16.04 4.40
N VAL A 276 7.79 -16.93 4.00
CA VAL A 276 8.09 -18.28 3.53
C VAL A 276 7.54 -18.40 2.12
N SER A 277 8.40 -18.72 1.17
CA SER A 277 8.03 -19.03 -0.21
C SER A 277 8.29 -20.49 -0.47
N ILE A 278 7.30 -21.21 -0.97
CA ILE A 278 7.35 -22.64 -1.25
C ILE A 278 7.07 -22.85 -2.74
N VAL A 279 7.88 -23.68 -3.37
CA VAL A 279 7.61 -24.20 -4.71
C VAL A 279 7.40 -25.69 -4.59
N THR A 280 6.23 -26.15 -4.99
CA THR A 280 5.89 -27.57 -5.08
C THR A 280 5.79 -27.98 -6.54
N LYS A 281 6.08 -29.23 -6.84
CA LYS A 281 5.90 -29.83 -8.16
C LYS A 281 4.89 -30.96 -8.10
N ILE A 282 3.99 -30.97 -9.08
CA ILE A 282 3.14 -32.08 -9.42
C ILE A 282 3.58 -32.48 -10.83
N LYS A 283 4.19 -33.65 -11.00
CA LYS A 283 4.93 -34.03 -12.23
C LYS A 283 5.98 -32.94 -12.54
N GLU A 284 5.99 -32.36 -13.75
CA GLU A 284 6.92 -31.33 -14.15
C GLU A 284 6.40 -29.89 -13.88
N GLU A 285 5.14 -29.76 -13.44
CA GLU A 285 4.48 -28.49 -13.28
C GLU A 285 4.68 -27.90 -11.89
N SER A 286 5.00 -26.60 -11.84
CA SER A 286 5.37 -25.89 -10.61
C SER A 286 4.22 -25.07 -10.06
N PHE A 287 4.02 -25.17 -8.73
CA PHE A 287 3.04 -24.39 -7.97
C PHE A 287 3.76 -23.56 -6.92
N PHE A 288 3.38 -22.30 -6.83
CA PHE A 288 4.03 -21.29 -5.97
C PHE A 288 3.10 -20.87 -4.86
N SER A 289 3.59 -20.91 -3.63
CA SER A 289 2.89 -20.43 -2.43
C SER A 289 3.76 -19.42 -1.71
N SER A 290 3.17 -18.37 -1.17
CA SER A 290 3.89 -17.36 -0.39
C SER A 290 3.09 -16.99 0.86
N PHE A 291 3.77 -16.98 2.00
CA PHE A 291 3.20 -16.68 3.32
C PHE A 291 4.02 -15.58 3.96
N LYS A 292 3.34 -14.63 4.59
CA LYS A 292 3.97 -13.52 5.30
C LYS A 292 3.26 -13.29 6.63
N VAL A 293 4.01 -13.32 7.71
CA VAL A 293 3.49 -13.09 9.06
C VAL A 293 4.31 -12.00 9.74
N LEU A 294 3.63 -11.11 10.45
CA LEU A 294 4.25 -10.10 11.27
C LEU A 294 4.84 -10.77 12.53
N ALA A 295 6.17 -10.79 12.62
CA ALA A 295 6.90 -11.38 13.75
C ALA A 295 7.18 -10.35 14.86
N GLU A 296 7.50 -9.11 14.46
CA GLU A 296 7.76 -8.01 15.41
C GLU A 296 7.05 -6.77 14.88
N GLU A 297 6.17 -6.18 15.68
CA GLU A 297 5.38 -5.01 15.28
C GLU A 297 6.24 -3.78 15.00
N GLY A 298 7.32 -3.58 15.78
CA GLY A 298 8.14 -2.39 15.65
C GLY A 298 7.31 -1.10 15.64
N TYR A 299 7.50 -0.24 14.64
CA TYR A 299 6.76 1.02 14.51
C TYR A 299 5.24 0.86 14.27
N LEU A 300 4.79 -0.31 13.85
CA LEU A 300 3.35 -0.58 13.66
C LEU A 300 2.58 -0.55 14.99
N LYS A 301 3.27 -0.71 16.12
CA LYS A 301 2.69 -0.44 17.45
C LYS A 301 2.11 0.96 17.55
N VAL A 302 2.74 1.94 16.90
CA VAL A 302 2.33 3.36 16.91
C VAL A 302 1.30 3.66 15.83
N THR A 303 1.52 3.15 14.60
CA THR A 303 0.71 3.51 13.42
C THR A 303 -0.47 2.59 13.17
N GLY A 304 -0.53 1.44 13.85
CA GLY A 304 -1.45 0.36 13.58
C GLY A 304 -0.96 -0.58 12.48
N VAL A 305 -1.43 -1.82 12.51
CA VAL A 305 -1.15 -2.83 11.46
C VAL A 305 -2.11 -2.58 10.31
N PRO A 306 -1.62 -2.40 9.07
CA PRO A 306 -2.48 -2.25 7.91
C PRO A 306 -3.41 -3.47 7.76
N GLY A 307 -4.72 -3.24 7.57
CA GLY A 307 -5.71 -4.30 7.40
C GLY A 307 -6.35 -4.84 8.69
N ARG A 308 -5.80 -4.61 9.86
CA ARG A 308 -6.49 -4.88 11.14
C ARG A 308 -7.48 -3.75 11.43
N LYS A 309 -8.77 -4.08 11.51
CA LYS A 309 -9.77 -3.17 12.06
C LYS A 309 -9.46 -2.96 13.55
N ASN A 310 -9.10 -1.74 13.92
CA ASN A 310 -9.11 -1.37 15.34
C ASN A 310 -10.58 -1.32 15.76
N ASP A 311 -10.95 -2.05 16.81
CA ASP A 311 -12.28 -2.13 17.43
C ASP A 311 -12.75 -0.82 18.11
N ASN A 312 -12.22 0.32 17.72
CA ASN A 312 -12.68 1.63 18.16
C ASN A 312 -13.26 2.41 16.96
N ASN A 313 -14.54 2.17 16.73
CA ASN A 313 -15.53 3.09 16.15
C ASN A 313 -15.14 3.77 14.82
N ASP A 314 -15.13 3.01 13.70
CA ASP A 314 -15.44 3.59 12.38
C ASP A 314 -16.04 2.49 11.46
N ASN A 315 -17.37 2.44 11.44
CA ASN A 315 -18.14 1.76 10.42
C ASN A 315 -17.99 2.55 9.11
N ASN A 316 -17.08 2.18 8.26
CA ASN A 316 -17.15 2.28 6.79
C ASN A 316 -15.74 2.25 6.19
N ASP A 317 -15.19 1.08 5.96
CA ASP A 317 -14.03 0.98 5.08
C ASP A 317 -14.17 -0.24 4.16
N ASN A 318 -14.95 -0.01 3.08
CA ASN A 318 -14.81 -0.76 1.85
C ASN A 318 -13.62 -0.15 1.09
N THR A 319 -12.41 -0.45 1.48
CA THR A 319 -11.24 -0.16 0.67
C THR A 319 -10.96 -1.33 -0.25
N ASP A 320 -11.47 -1.23 -1.45
CA ASP A 320 -11.01 -1.94 -2.65
C ASP A 320 -9.55 -1.56 -2.94
N SER A 321 -8.62 -2.14 -2.20
CA SER A 321 -7.19 -2.13 -2.54
C SER A 321 -6.78 -3.52 -3.04
N ARG A 322 -7.43 -3.96 -4.13
CA ARG A 322 -6.95 -5.06 -4.95
C ARG A 322 -6.05 -4.49 -6.04
N ALA A 323 -4.78 -4.34 -5.74
CA ALA A 323 -3.74 -4.16 -6.73
C ALA A 323 -2.66 -5.21 -6.45
N ASP A 324 -2.66 -6.23 -7.31
CA ASP A 324 -1.54 -7.08 -7.72
C ASP A 324 -0.47 -7.34 -6.64
N SER A 325 -0.89 -7.98 -5.56
CA SER A 325 -0.02 -8.66 -4.63
C SER A 325 -0.68 -10.00 -4.33
N THR A 326 0.02 -11.10 -4.62
CA THR A 326 -0.24 -12.42 -4.04
C THR A 326 -0.70 -12.19 -2.60
N GLU A 327 -1.96 -12.51 -2.34
CA GLU A 327 -2.65 -12.23 -1.08
C GLU A 327 -1.78 -12.70 0.08
N ASP A 328 -1.15 -11.75 0.80
CA ASP A 328 -0.63 -11.99 2.14
C ASP A 328 -1.87 -12.21 3.02
N LYS A 329 -2.41 -13.44 3.05
CA LYS A 329 -3.45 -13.83 3.98
C LYS A 329 -2.86 -13.65 5.37
N ASP A 330 -3.57 -12.95 6.27
CA ASP A 330 -3.27 -12.93 7.70
C ASP A 330 -3.29 -14.38 8.18
N THR A 331 -2.12 -14.98 8.21
CA THR A 331 -1.94 -16.40 8.46
C THR A 331 -1.92 -16.58 9.97
N ASP A 332 -2.81 -17.39 10.51
CA ASP A 332 -2.82 -17.78 11.92
C ASP A 332 -1.41 -18.26 12.35
N ALA A 333 -0.94 -17.84 13.52
CA ALA A 333 0.39 -18.17 14.00
C ALA A 333 0.63 -19.68 14.08
N ALA A 334 -0.40 -20.47 14.42
CA ALA A 334 -0.33 -21.94 14.45
C ALA A 334 -0.12 -22.54 13.06
N PHE A 335 -0.85 -22.04 12.07
CA PHE A 335 -0.68 -22.44 10.67
C PHE A 335 0.71 -22.08 10.15
N PHE A 336 1.19 -20.85 10.47
CA PHE A 336 2.52 -20.42 10.05
C PHE A 336 3.65 -21.26 10.67
N ALA A 337 3.52 -21.67 11.93
CA ALA A 337 4.47 -22.59 12.57
C ALA A 337 4.55 -23.93 11.81
N ARG A 338 3.43 -24.46 11.33
CA ARG A 338 3.39 -25.68 10.50
C ARG A 338 4.07 -25.46 9.15
N ILE A 339 3.78 -24.34 8.48
CA ILE A 339 4.46 -23.98 7.23
C ILE A 339 5.98 -23.88 7.45
N GLN A 340 6.41 -23.36 8.59
CA GLN A 340 7.83 -23.29 8.93
C GLN A 340 8.49 -24.65 9.18
N SER A 341 7.74 -25.68 9.57
CA SER A 341 8.27 -27.03 9.78
C SER A 341 8.53 -27.79 8.45
N LEU A 342 7.95 -27.34 7.34
CA LEU A 342 8.14 -27.96 6.04
C LEU A 342 9.60 -27.88 5.59
N LYS A 343 10.05 -28.94 4.87
CA LYS A 343 11.41 -29.07 4.35
C LYS A 343 11.38 -29.42 2.87
N LYS A 344 12.44 -29.06 2.15
CA LYS A 344 12.67 -29.50 0.77
C LYS A 344 12.70 -31.02 0.70
N GLY A 345 12.09 -31.58 -0.34
CA GLY A 345 12.00 -33.03 -0.56
C GLY A 345 10.78 -33.71 0.07
N MET A 346 10.04 -33.02 0.96
CA MET A 346 8.81 -33.58 1.52
C MET A 346 7.74 -33.74 0.43
N THR A 347 7.01 -34.85 0.51
CA THR A 347 5.84 -35.12 -0.32
C THR A 347 4.58 -34.78 0.48
N LEU A 348 3.64 -34.07 -0.14
CA LEU A 348 2.39 -33.62 0.45
C LEU A 348 1.22 -34.07 -0.43
N SER A 349 0.06 -34.33 0.19
CA SER A 349 -1.17 -34.65 -0.52
C SER A 349 -1.73 -33.40 -1.20
N VAL A 350 -2.23 -33.56 -2.45
CA VAL A 350 -3.01 -32.54 -3.14
C VAL A 350 -4.48 -32.88 -2.98
N GLN A 351 -5.22 -32.01 -2.30
CA GLN A 351 -6.64 -32.22 -2.01
C GLN A 351 -7.54 -31.89 -3.19
N SER A 352 -7.21 -30.80 -3.91
CA SER A 352 -7.93 -30.37 -5.11
C SER A 352 -7.04 -29.58 -6.05
N LEU A 353 -7.46 -29.55 -7.32
CA LEU A 353 -6.98 -28.64 -8.36
C LEU A 353 -8.19 -27.86 -8.87
N ASP A 354 -8.16 -26.56 -8.72
CA ASP A 354 -9.28 -25.68 -9.01
C ASP A 354 -8.91 -24.60 -10.02
N ILE A 355 -9.87 -24.20 -10.87
CA ILE A 355 -9.70 -23.09 -11.80
C ILE A 355 -10.29 -21.85 -11.18
N LYS A 356 -9.45 -20.82 -11.01
CA LYS A 356 -9.88 -19.48 -10.59
C LYS A 356 -9.96 -18.55 -11.78
N GLU A 357 -11.17 -18.19 -12.16
CA GLU A 357 -11.40 -17.19 -13.19
C GLU A 357 -11.05 -15.81 -12.67
N GLY A 358 -10.34 -15.04 -13.47
CA GLY A 358 -10.04 -13.62 -13.25
C GLY A 358 -10.33 -12.83 -14.51
N LYS A 359 -10.48 -11.52 -14.35
CA LYS A 359 -10.66 -10.60 -15.47
C LYS A 359 -9.69 -9.45 -15.32
N THR A 360 -9.14 -9.00 -16.43
CA THR A 360 -8.34 -7.78 -16.43
C THR A 360 -9.22 -6.59 -16.08
N SER A 361 -8.66 -5.59 -15.46
CA SER A 361 -9.37 -4.35 -15.13
C SER A 361 -8.65 -3.13 -15.73
N PRO A 362 -9.38 -2.09 -16.09
CA PRO A 362 -8.77 -0.89 -16.62
C PRO A 362 -7.87 -0.21 -15.57
N PRO A 363 -6.91 0.60 -16.00
CA PRO A 363 -6.10 1.37 -15.07
C PRO A 363 -6.98 2.29 -14.22
N LYS A 364 -6.64 2.44 -12.94
CA LYS A 364 -7.40 3.31 -12.03
C LYS A 364 -7.31 4.77 -12.47
N ARG A 365 -8.41 5.52 -12.29
CA ARG A 365 -8.39 6.98 -12.46
C ARG A 365 -7.37 7.61 -11.52
N TYR A 366 -6.80 8.71 -11.98
CA TYR A 366 -5.95 9.50 -11.11
C TYR A 366 -6.76 10.08 -9.95
N ASN A 367 -6.15 10.08 -8.81
CA ASN A 367 -6.56 10.89 -7.66
C ASN A 367 -5.44 11.88 -7.34
N SER A 368 -5.71 12.80 -6.41
CA SER A 368 -4.75 13.85 -6.04
C SER A 368 -3.40 13.35 -5.53
N GLY A 369 -3.33 12.11 -5.06
CA GLY A 369 -2.08 11.51 -4.58
C GLY A 369 -1.34 10.67 -5.63
N SER A 370 -1.97 10.41 -6.79
CA SER A 370 -1.38 9.63 -7.88
C SER A 370 -1.12 10.44 -9.14
N LEU A 371 -1.58 11.69 -9.19
CA LEU A 371 -1.33 12.67 -10.22
C LEU A 371 -0.05 13.45 -9.93
#